data_dc8e3583a38a54634cd12a3a22f03031
#
_entry.id   dc8e3583a38a54634cd12a3a22f03031
#
_cell.length_a   1.000
_cell.length_b   1.000
_cell.length_c   1.000
_cell.angle_alpha   90.00
_cell.angle_beta   90.00
_cell.angle_gamma   90.00
#
_symmetry.space_group_name_H-M   'P 1'
#
loop_
_entity.id
_entity.type
_entity.pdbx_description
1 polymer ?
#
loop_
_entity_poly.entity_id
_entity_poly.type
_entity_poly.pdbx_seq_one_letter_code
_entity_poly.pdbx_strand_id
1 'polypeptide(L)'
;PKRFAKYWFSRQGAVMALKLAGLGLAAGIVLILVIFAIFRKDLAIGPDELTKRVQSRTTKFYDRSGQVLLYELYKDQQLTFVKPDQINNNMKWATVAIEDKDFYKHGGFDIKGIARSIVNNASGGGKQGASTITQQLARNVILEDNTRSGIAGYTRKLKEVILSIE
;
A
#
# COMPACT_ATOMS: atom_id res chain seq x y z
N PRO A 1 -20.10 -34.01 24.40
CA PRO A 1 -18.91 -33.17 24.20
C PRO A 1 -17.63 -33.99 24.02
N LYS A 2 -17.35 -35.03 24.85
CA LYS A 2 -16.09 -35.81 24.83
C LYS A 2 -15.85 -36.60 23.50
N ARG A 3 -16.91 -37.07 22.81
CA ARG A 3 -16.79 -37.77 21.52
C ARG A 3 -16.38 -36.83 20.38
N PHE A 4 -16.85 -35.58 20.38
CA PHE A 4 -16.51 -34.59 19.40
C PHE A 4 -15.04 -34.20 19.50
N ALA A 5 -14.55 -33.90 20.70
CA ALA A 5 -13.12 -33.60 20.94
C ALA A 5 -12.21 -34.77 20.50
N LYS A 6 -12.58 -36.04 20.84
CA LYS A 6 -11.80 -37.21 20.45
C LYS A 6 -11.69 -37.41 18.93
N TYR A 7 -12.72 -37.02 18.15
CA TYR A 7 -12.67 -37.04 16.70
C TYR A 7 -11.65 -36.04 16.15
N TRP A 8 -11.68 -34.80 16.61
CA TRP A 8 -10.78 -33.75 16.10
C TRP A 8 -9.30 -34.00 16.43
N PHE A 9 -8.99 -34.69 17.54
CA PHE A 9 -7.64 -35.14 17.89
C PHE A 9 -7.26 -36.50 17.30
N SER A 10 -8.11 -37.13 16.48
CA SER A 10 -7.80 -38.34 15.73
C SER A 10 -7.12 -38.00 14.39
N ARG A 11 -6.45 -39.00 13.77
CA ARG A 11 -5.85 -38.84 12.43
C ARG A 11 -6.90 -38.43 11.39
N GLN A 12 -8.12 -38.89 11.50
CA GLN A 12 -9.22 -38.53 10.59
C GLN A 12 -9.64 -37.06 10.81
N GLY A 13 -9.74 -36.60 12.05
CA GLY A 13 -10.04 -35.22 12.38
C GLY A 13 -8.94 -34.26 11.91
N ALA A 14 -7.68 -34.61 12.09
CA ALA A 14 -6.55 -33.84 11.59
C ALA A 14 -6.57 -33.70 10.06
N VAL A 15 -6.84 -34.80 9.31
CA VAL A 15 -6.98 -34.77 7.85
C VAL A 15 -8.16 -33.90 7.43
N MET A 16 -9.29 -33.97 8.15
CA MET A 16 -10.45 -33.13 7.88
C MET A 16 -10.15 -31.65 8.12
N ALA A 17 -9.47 -31.33 9.21
CA ALA A 17 -9.04 -29.97 9.53
C ALA A 17 -8.11 -29.41 8.45
N LEU A 18 -7.15 -30.20 7.96
CA LEU A 18 -6.27 -29.83 6.85
C LEU A 18 -7.04 -29.58 5.55
N LYS A 19 -8.02 -30.43 5.23
CA LYS A 19 -8.87 -30.24 4.04
C LYS A 19 -9.70 -28.95 4.14
N LEU A 20 -10.30 -28.69 5.30
CA LEU A 20 -11.08 -27.48 5.53
C LEU A 20 -10.18 -26.22 5.49
N ALA A 21 -8.99 -26.27 6.07
CA ALA A 21 -8.01 -25.21 5.99
C ALA A 21 -7.55 -24.97 4.55
N GLY A 22 -7.28 -26.03 3.77
CA GLY A 22 -6.93 -25.93 2.36
C GLY A 22 -8.07 -25.33 1.51
N LEU A 23 -9.31 -25.75 1.75
CA LEU A 23 -10.48 -25.19 1.08
C LEU A 23 -10.67 -23.70 1.43
N GLY A 24 -10.53 -23.35 2.70
CA GLY A 24 -10.58 -21.95 3.16
C GLY A 24 -9.50 -21.08 2.52
N LEU A 25 -8.27 -21.62 2.43
CA LEU A 25 -7.16 -20.94 1.77
C LEU A 25 -7.43 -20.74 0.27
N ALA A 26 -7.91 -21.79 -0.41
CA ALA A 26 -8.26 -21.70 -1.83
C ALA A 26 -9.38 -20.67 -2.09
N ALA A 27 -10.43 -20.70 -1.27
CA ALA A 27 -11.50 -19.71 -1.35
C ALA A 27 -11.00 -18.28 -1.09
N GLY A 28 -10.08 -18.10 -0.13
CA GLY A 28 -9.43 -16.81 0.14
C GLY A 28 -8.62 -16.31 -1.04
N ILE A 29 -7.83 -17.18 -1.67
CA ILE A 29 -7.06 -16.84 -2.89
C ILE A 29 -7.99 -16.45 -4.03
N VAL A 30 -9.04 -17.20 -4.28
CA VAL A 30 -10.03 -16.88 -5.33
C VAL A 30 -10.68 -15.53 -5.06
N LEU A 31 -11.06 -15.25 -3.82
CA LEU A 31 -11.63 -13.96 -3.42
C LEU A 31 -10.66 -12.82 -3.69
N ILE A 32 -9.39 -12.97 -3.33
CA ILE A 32 -8.34 -11.97 -3.60
C ILE A 32 -8.19 -11.73 -5.10
N LEU A 33 -8.15 -12.80 -5.92
CA LEU A 33 -8.04 -12.70 -7.37
C LEU A 33 -9.26 -12.00 -8.01
N VAL A 34 -10.47 -12.29 -7.52
CA VAL A 34 -11.70 -11.63 -7.97
C VAL A 34 -11.67 -10.13 -7.64
N ILE A 35 -11.29 -9.80 -6.41
CA ILE A 35 -11.15 -8.41 -5.98
C ILE A 35 -10.10 -7.69 -6.83
N PHE A 36 -8.94 -8.33 -7.05
CA PHE A 36 -7.89 -7.80 -7.92
C PHE A 36 -8.42 -7.55 -9.34
N ALA A 37 -9.11 -8.52 -9.95
CA ALA A 37 -9.66 -8.39 -11.29
C ALA A 37 -10.70 -7.26 -11.42
N ILE A 38 -11.51 -7.04 -10.38
CA ILE A 38 -12.51 -5.95 -10.34
C ILE A 38 -11.81 -4.59 -10.27
N PHE A 39 -10.86 -4.43 -9.34
CA PHE A 39 -10.22 -3.14 -9.09
C PHE A 39 -9.12 -2.77 -10.08
N ARG A 40 -8.49 -3.75 -10.74
CA ARG A 40 -7.42 -3.51 -11.71
C ARG A 40 -7.84 -2.56 -12.84
N LYS A 41 -9.06 -2.68 -13.36
CA LYS A 41 -9.55 -1.85 -14.47
C LYS A 41 -9.68 -0.37 -14.10
N ASP A 42 -10.01 -0.09 -12.84
CA ASP A 42 -10.23 1.27 -12.34
C ASP A 42 -8.94 1.94 -11.86
N LEU A 43 -7.86 1.16 -11.72
CA LEU A 43 -6.62 1.58 -11.08
C LEU A 43 -5.41 1.62 -12.04
N ALA A 44 -5.58 1.26 -13.31
CA ALA A 44 -4.53 1.33 -14.32
C ALA A 44 -4.20 2.81 -14.63
N ILE A 45 -3.33 3.39 -13.82
CA ILE A 45 -2.84 4.76 -13.98
C ILE A 45 -1.44 4.71 -14.57
N GLY A 46 -1.29 5.20 -15.81
CA GLY A 46 0.01 5.27 -16.47
C GLY A 46 0.96 6.28 -15.81
N PRO A 47 2.29 6.16 -16.06
CA PRO A 47 3.31 7.07 -15.51
C PRO A 47 3.03 8.55 -15.80
N ASP A 48 2.47 8.86 -16.97
CA ASP A 48 2.14 10.22 -17.37
C ASP A 48 1.00 10.82 -16.53
N GLU A 49 -0.01 10.01 -16.22
CA GLU A 49 -1.12 10.42 -15.37
C GLU A 49 -0.68 10.62 -13.92
N LEU A 50 0.19 9.76 -13.40
CA LEU A 50 0.82 9.94 -12.09
C LEU A 50 1.59 11.26 -12.03
N THR A 51 2.40 11.54 -13.06
CA THR A 51 3.17 12.79 -13.14
C THR A 51 2.26 14.00 -13.14
N LYS A 52 1.18 13.99 -13.92
CA LYS A 52 0.18 15.07 -13.94
C LYS A 52 -0.47 15.28 -12.57
N ARG A 53 -0.88 14.21 -11.88
CA ARG A 53 -1.50 14.30 -10.56
C ARG A 53 -0.55 14.87 -9.50
N VAL A 54 0.73 14.51 -9.54
CA VAL A 54 1.74 15.07 -8.64
C VAL A 54 1.99 16.55 -8.95
N GLN A 55 2.03 16.93 -10.23
CA GLN A 55 2.31 18.31 -10.65
C GLN A 55 1.12 19.26 -10.48
N SER A 56 -0.12 18.76 -10.51
CA SER A 56 -1.33 19.61 -10.47
C SER A 56 -1.67 20.21 -9.11
N ARG A 57 -0.84 20.03 -8.10
CA ARG A 57 -1.13 20.50 -6.73
C ARG A 57 -0.89 21.99 -6.49
N THR A 58 -0.19 22.67 -7.40
CA THR A 58 0.14 24.09 -7.29
C THR A 58 -0.05 24.77 -8.63
N THR A 59 -0.87 25.82 -8.68
CA THR A 59 -1.09 26.63 -9.88
C THR A 59 -0.15 27.82 -9.87
N LYS A 60 0.68 27.96 -10.90
CA LYS A 60 1.66 29.04 -11.05
C LYS A 60 1.23 30.01 -12.13
N PHE A 61 1.26 31.30 -11.83
CA PHE A 61 0.98 32.39 -12.75
C PHE A 61 2.29 33.08 -13.10
N TYR A 62 2.57 33.18 -14.38
CA TYR A 62 3.76 33.82 -14.91
C TYR A 62 3.41 35.10 -15.64
N ASP A 63 4.39 35.98 -15.83
CA ASP A 63 4.29 37.14 -16.69
C ASP A 63 4.10 36.72 -18.17
N ARG A 64 3.94 37.71 -19.05
CA ARG A 64 3.77 37.45 -20.50
C ARG A 64 4.95 36.70 -21.13
N SER A 65 6.17 36.85 -20.56
CA SER A 65 7.37 36.18 -21.04
C SER A 65 7.45 34.70 -20.60
N GLY A 66 6.66 34.30 -19.61
CA GLY A 66 6.70 32.97 -19.00
C GLY A 66 7.93 32.73 -18.10
N GLN A 67 8.72 33.76 -17.84
CA GLN A 67 9.97 33.64 -17.07
C GLN A 67 9.86 34.14 -15.65
N VAL A 68 9.02 35.12 -15.38
CA VAL A 68 8.85 35.73 -14.05
C VAL A 68 7.61 35.11 -13.40
N LEU A 69 7.79 34.40 -12.28
CA LEU A 69 6.68 33.89 -11.48
C LEU A 69 6.03 35.09 -10.74
N LEU A 70 4.76 35.38 -11.08
CA LEU A 70 4.01 36.47 -10.50
C LEU A 70 3.26 36.05 -9.24
N TYR A 71 2.66 34.87 -9.28
CA TYR A 71 1.85 34.34 -8.19
C TYR A 71 1.78 32.83 -8.22
N GLU A 72 1.67 32.20 -7.04
CA GLU A 72 1.51 30.77 -6.86
C GLU A 72 0.31 30.50 -5.97
N LEU A 73 -0.67 29.77 -6.51
CA LEU A 73 -1.89 29.38 -5.79
C LEU A 73 -1.72 27.95 -5.26
N TYR A 74 -1.76 27.80 -3.96
CA TYR A 74 -1.72 26.52 -3.27
C TYR A 74 -2.78 26.48 -2.16
N LYS A 75 -3.26 25.27 -1.81
CA LYS A 75 -4.33 25.12 -0.83
C LYS A 75 -3.77 25.14 0.60
N ASP A 76 -3.00 24.14 0.96
CA ASP A 76 -2.49 23.95 2.33
C ASP A 76 -0.95 23.92 2.37
N GLN A 77 -0.30 23.55 1.27
CA GLN A 77 1.15 23.43 1.17
C GLN A 77 1.65 23.91 -0.18
N GLN A 78 2.70 24.70 -0.15
CA GLN A 78 3.44 25.08 -1.34
C GLN A 78 4.37 23.93 -1.73
N LEU A 79 4.07 23.25 -2.85
CA LEU A 79 4.82 22.10 -3.33
C LEU A 79 5.56 22.46 -4.63
N THR A 80 6.87 22.28 -4.63
CA THR A 80 7.69 22.40 -5.82
C THR A 80 8.11 21.03 -6.27
N PHE A 81 7.74 20.68 -7.51
CA PHE A 81 8.19 19.44 -8.13
C PHE A 81 9.68 19.55 -8.48
N VAL A 82 10.46 18.58 -8.04
CA VAL A 82 11.87 18.44 -8.39
C VAL A 82 12.10 17.09 -9.05
N LYS A 83 13.00 17.06 -10.03
CA LYS A 83 13.33 15.79 -10.71
C LYS A 83 14.14 14.88 -9.78
N PRO A 84 14.08 13.56 -9.96
CA PRO A 84 14.81 12.60 -9.10
C PRO A 84 16.33 12.81 -9.06
N ASP A 85 16.94 13.33 -10.14
CA ASP A 85 18.36 13.66 -10.24
C ASP A 85 18.75 14.90 -9.42
N GLN A 86 17.78 15.77 -9.12
CA GLN A 86 17.96 16.97 -8.29
C GLN A 86 17.83 16.67 -6.79
N ILE A 87 17.38 15.47 -6.41
CA ILE A 87 17.24 15.06 -5.01
C ILE A 87 18.57 14.45 -4.55
N ASN A 88 19.12 15.00 -3.46
CA ASN A 88 20.35 14.46 -2.87
C ASN A 88 20.18 12.97 -2.50
N ASN A 89 21.19 12.16 -2.81
CA ASN A 89 21.15 10.73 -2.54
C ASN A 89 21.01 10.41 -1.05
N ASN A 90 21.59 11.21 -0.16
CA ASN A 90 21.41 11.01 1.29
C ASN A 90 19.94 11.14 1.71
N MET A 91 19.17 12.04 1.07
CA MET A 91 17.73 12.16 1.32
C MET A 91 16.97 10.92 0.88
N LYS A 92 17.31 10.39 -0.32
CA LYS A 92 16.72 9.14 -0.83
C LYS A 92 17.01 7.97 0.12
N TRP A 93 18.28 7.82 0.53
CA TRP A 93 18.68 6.77 1.46
C TRP A 93 18.03 6.90 2.84
N ALA A 94 17.94 8.11 3.38
CA ALA A 94 17.27 8.36 4.65
C ALA A 94 15.78 7.98 4.59
N THR A 95 15.09 8.35 3.52
CA THR A 95 13.68 7.98 3.31
C THR A 95 13.51 6.45 3.27
N VAL A 96 14.33 5.77 2.46
CA VAL A 96 14.27 4.30 2.35
C VAL A 96 14.60 3.64 3.69
N ALA A 97 15.61 4.12 4.41
CA ALA A 97 16.02 3.55 5.70
C ALA A 97 14.94 3.64 6.77
N ILE A 98 14.18 4.74 6.79
CA ILE A 98 13.15 5.00 7.80
C ILE A 98 11.82 4.35 7.42
N GLU A 99 11.38 4.54 6.18
CA GLU A 99 10.04 4.14 5.74
C GLU A 99 9.98 2.69 5.27
N ASP A 100 11.01 2.22 4.54
CA ASP A 100 10.97 0.94 3.86
C ASP A 100 12.39 0.42 3.55
N LYS A 101 13.07 -0.06 4.55
CA LYS A 101 14.50 -0.46 4.45
C LYS A 101 14.80 -1.53 3.40
N ASP A 102 13.80 -2.31 3.01
CA ASP A 102 13.91 -3.37 2.01
C ASP A 102 13.30 -2.97 0.65
N PHE A 103 13.04 -1.67 0.42
CA PHE A 103 12.39 -1.11 -0.76
C PHE A 103 12.92 -1.65 -2.09
N TYR A 104 14.24 -1.77 -2.23
CA TYR A 104 14.87 -2.27 -3.45
C TYR A 104 14.91 -3.80 -3.57
N LYS A 105 14.38 -4.53 -2.56
CA LYS A 105 14.41 -6.01 -2.53
C LYS A 105 13.05 -6.65 -2.78
N HIS A 106 11.96 -5.90 -2.61
CA HIS A 106 10.61 -6.38 -2.87
C HIS A 106 9.96 -5.63 -4.04
N GLY A 107 8.94 -6.23 -4.66
CA GLY A 107 8.21 -5.65 -5.78
C GLY A 107 7.00 -4.82 -5.32
N GLY A 108 7.23 -3.75 -4.55
CA GLY A 108 6.17 -2.86 -4.04
C GLY A 108 5.42 -3.35 -2.80
N PHE A 109 5.54 -4.64 -2.42
CA PHE A 109 4.83 -5.26 -1.31
C PHE A 109 5.75 -6.14 -0.46
N ASP A 110 5.95 -5.79 0.82
CA ASP A 110 6.83 -6.53 1.76
C ASP A 110 6.05 -7.51 2.63
N ILE A 111 5.92 -8.78 2.17
CA ILE A 111 5.27 -9.86 2.93
C ILE A 111 5.98 -10.11 4.26
N LYS A 112 7.32 -10.05 4.28
CA LYS A 112 8.11 -10.30 5.49
C LYS A 112 7.91 -9.19 6.52
N GLY A 113 7.84 -7.94 6.06
CA GLY A 113 7.55 -6.78 6.90
C GLY A 113 6.15 -6.86 7.51
N ILE A 114 5.15 -7.29 6.76
CA ILE A 114 3.79 -7.52 7.27
C ILE A 114 3.78 -8.61 8.34
N ALA A 115 4.38 -9.78 8.08
CA ALA A 115 4.45 -10.86 9.04
C ALA A 115 5.15 -10.42 10.33
N ARG A 116 6.27 -9.71 10.22
CA ARG A 116 7.01 -9.14 11.36
C ARG A 116 6.14 -8.16 12.16
N SER A 117 5.43 -7.27 11.49
CA SER A 117 4.57 -6.28 12.13
C SER A 117 3.41 -6.94 12.88
N ILE A 118 2.81 -7.99 12.34
CA ILE A 118 1.74 -8.76 12.99
C ILE A 118 2.29 -9.39 14.29
N VAL A 119 3.44 -10.06 14.22
CA VAL A 119 4.06 -10.70 15.38
C VAL A 119 4.41 -9.66 16.46
N ASN A 120 5.05 -8.56 16.09
CA ASN A 120 5.43 -7.51 17.04
C ASN A 120 4.21 -6.84 17.69
N ASN A 121 3.17 -6.55 16.91
CA ASN A 121 1.93 -5.94 17.43
C ASN A 121 1.18 -6.91 18.36
N ALA A 122 1.21 -8.22 18.09
CA ALA A 122 0.59 -9.25 18.94
C ALA A 122 1.38 -9.49 20.25
N SER A 123 2.71 -9.29 20.22
CA SER A 123 3.58 -9.46 21.40
C SER A 123 3.73 -8.22 22.29
N GLY A 124 2.95 -7.15 22.02
CA GLY A 124 2.98 -5.92 22.84
C GLY A 124 4.16 -4.98 22.54
N GLY A 125 4.98 -5.28 21.54
CA GLY A 125 5.97 -4.36 20.98
C GLY A 125 5.23 -3.29 20.18
N GLY A 126 5.44 -2.01 20.44
CA GLY A 126 4.70 -0.86 19.91
C GLY A 126 4.27 -0.97 18.44
N LYS A 127 3.29 -0.16 18.02
CA LYS A 127 2.72 -0.19 16.67
C LYS A 127 3.78 0.04 15.59
N GLN A 128 4.24 -1.04 14.98
CA GLN A 128 5.17 -0.99 13.85
C GLN A 128 4.38 -0.96 12.54
N GLY A 129 4.61 0.07 11.71
CA GLY A 129 4.04 0.16 10.36
C GLY A 129 4.67 -0.89 9.44
N ALA A 130 3.86 -1.47 8.55
CA ALA A 130 4.30 -2.42 7.52
C ALA A 130 3.96 -1.93 6.11
N SER A 131 3.64 -0.64 5.95
CA SER A 131 3.33 -0.06 4.64
C SER A 131 4.63 0.30 3.91
N THR A 132 4.76 -0.14 2.67
CA THR A 132 5.89 0.19 1.80
C THR A 132 5.76 1.61 1.24
N ILE A 133 6.87 2.17 0.73
CA ILE A 133 6.89 3.46 0.03
C ILE A 133 5.92 3.45 -1.14
N THR A 134 5.87 2.35 -1.91
CA THR A 134 4.94 2.20 -3.04
C THR A 134 3.48 2.25 -2.60
N GLN A 135 3.12 1.60 -1.48
CA GLN A 135 1.77 1.69 -0.92
C GLN A 135 1.43 3.10 -0.43
N GLN A 136 2.40 3.83 0.12
CA GLN A 136 2.21 5.22 0.52
C GLN A 136 2.01 6.13 -0.70
N LEU A 137 2.75 5.90 -1.79
CA LEU A 137 2.56 6.61 -3.04
C LEU A 137 1.16 6.36 -3.61
N ALA A 138 0.75 5.09 -3.71
CA ALA A 138 -0.58 4.70 -4.17
C ALA A 138 -1.69 5.40 -3.37
N ARG A 139 -1.58 5.41 -2.04
CA ARG A 139 -2.53 6.10 -1.16
C ARG A 139 -2.60 7.59 -1.40
N ASN A 140 -1.46 8.27 -1.46
CA ASN A 140 -1.39 9.72 -1.42
C ASN A 140 -1.65 10.38 -2.78
N VAL A 141 -1.36 9.66 -3.87
CA VAL A 141 -1.40 10.22 -5.23
C VAL A 141 -2.56 9.64 -6.05
N ILE A 142 -2.83 8.34 -5.90
CA ILE A 142 -3.82 7.66 -6.73
C ILE A 142 -5.19 7.64 -6.06
N LEU A 143 -5.23 7.21 -4.80
CA LEU A 143 -6.50 7.02 -4.11
C LEU A 143 -7.03 8.31 -3.48
N GLU A 144 -6.13 9.24 -3.12
CA GLU A 144 -6.46 10.51 -2.41
C GLU A 144 -7.40 10.31 -1.19
N ASP A 145 -7.44 9.08 -0.66
CA ASP A 145 -8.35 8.65 0.40
C ASP A 145 -7.57 8.44 1.71
N ASN A 146 -7.89 9.23 2.72
CA ASN A 146 -7.27 9.17 4.04
C ASN A 146 -8.09 8.39 5.08
N THR A 147 -9.15 7.71 4.68
CA THR A 147 -9.99 6.91 5.59
C THR A 147 -9.16 5.79 6.23
N ARG A 148 -9.07 5.77 7.56
CA ARG A 148 -8.19 4.84 8.30
C ARG A 148 -8.93 3.78 9.11
N SER A 149 -10.25 3.86 9.22
CA SER A 149 -11.05 3.01 10.10
C SER A 149 -12.24 2.37 9.39
N GLY A 150 -12.77 1.30 10.01
CA GLY A 150 -13.93 0.59 9.51
C GLY A 150 -13.70 -0.17 8.20
N ILE A 151 -14.77 -0.61 7.57
CA ILE A 151 -14.75 -1.35 6.30
C ILE A 151 -14.08 -0.54 5.19
N ALA A 152 -14.33 0.77 5.12
CA ALA A 152 -13.71 1.66 4.14
C ALA A 152 -12.18 1.69 4.26
N GLY A 153 -11.64 1.70 5.50
CA GLY A 153 -10.19 1.62 5.73
C GLY A 153 -9.57 0.31 5.24
N TYR A 154 -10.25 -0.82 5.41
CA TYR A 154 -9.80 -2.11 4.88
C TYR A 154 -9.85 -2.15 3.35
N THR A 155 -10.92 -1.64 2.75
CA THR A 155 -11.07 -1.56 1.29
C THR A 155 -9.99 -0.69 0.67
N ARG A 156 -9.71 0.47 1.26
CA ARG A 156 -8.61 1.34 0.86
C ARG A 156 -7.27 0.61 0.94
N LYS A 157 -6.99 -0.07 2.07
CA LYS A 157 -5.72 -0.81 2.25
C LYS A 157 -5.54 -1.91 1.21
N LEU A 158 -6.62 -2.59 0.83
CA LEU A 158 -6.60 -3.59 -0.23
C LEU A 158 -6.26 -2.96 -1.59
N LYS A 159 -6.85 -1.80 -1.91
CA LYS A 159 -6.53 -1.05 -3.13
C LYS A 159 -5.05 -0.61 -3.16
N GLU A 160 -4.50 -0.12 -2.03
CA GLU A 160 -3.07 0.21 -1.93
C GLU A 160 -2.17 -0.97 -2.27
N VAL A 161 -2.49 -2.15 -1.74
CA VAL A 161 -1.73 -3.39 -1.99
C VAL A 161 -1.81 -3.77 -3.47
N ILE A 162 -2.99 -3.73 -4.08
CA ILE A 162 -3.18 -4.05 -5.50
C ILE A 162 -2.35 -3.11 -6.37
N LEU A 163 -2.44 -1.79 -6.13
CA LEU A 163 -1.69 -0.77 -6.86
C LEU A 163 -0.17 -0.85 -6.66
N SER A 164 0.28 -1.40 -5.55
CA SER A 164 1.72 -1.52 -5.27
C SER A 164 2.37 -2.71 -5.99
N ILE A 165 1.60 -3.61 -6.59
CA ILE A 165 2.09 -4.80 -7.31
C ILE A 165 2.16 -4.54 -8.82
N GLU A 166 1.36 -3.61 -9.34
CA GLU A 166 1.39 -3.17 -10.75
C GLU A 166 2.48 -2.14 -11.02
#